data_3f8b00adb4ca654a5f8ff6f7b503098a
#
_entry.id   3f8b00adb4ca654a5f8ff6f7b503098a
#
_cell.length_a   1.000
_cell.length_b   1.000
_cell.length_c   1.000
_cell.angle_alpha   90.00
_cell.angle_beta   90.00
_cell.angle_gamma   90.00
#
_symmetry.space_group_name_H-M   'P 1'
#
loop_
_entity.id
_entity.type
_entity.pdbx_description
1 polymer ?
#
loop_
_entity_poly.entity_id
_entity_poly.type
_entity_poly.pdbx_seq_one_letter_code
_entity_poly.pdbx_strand_id
1 'polypeptide(L)'
;MSAVAVFLMVLSMLFYTFCAVWFLWAGEFEPRGPRWVRVLLWVVYGFLNWFVPNMWLNDTITMIVLCAYYMAVGWFFYHRSRNWLLYQVFFYMATYAAQIIGIFLVIRLSQWIAMDSIVRSYGFLIMKVLLIIIITAGLRFLVKKRGVSDRKNLKVKGMMLVPIISFALIFLYMGAGEIF
;
A
#
# COMPACT_ATOMS: atom_id res chain seq x y z
N MET A 1 -1.98 5.64 -25.42
CA MET A 1 -2.76 4.94 -24.36
C MET A 1 -4.24 5.04 -24.71
N SER A 2 -5.00 3.96 -24.58
CA SER A 2 -6.45 4.02 -24.78
C SER A 2 -7.12 4.82 -23.64
N ALA A 3 -8.26 5.49 -23.91
CA ALA A 3 -9.00 6.22 -22.89
C ALA A 3 -9.39 5.34 -21.69
N VAL A 4 -9.67 4.06 -21.95
CA VAL A 4 -9.97 3.06 -20.92
C VAL A 4 -8.77 2.83 -20.00
N ALA A 5 -7.54 2.74 -20.54
CA ALA A 5 -6.34 2.55 -19.73
C ALA A 5 -6.08 3.76 -18.80
N VAL A 6 -6.28 4.97 -19.30
CA VAL A 6 -6.16 6.21 -18.48
C VAL A 6 -7.20 6.22 -17.38
N PHE A 7 -8.45 5.89 -17.70
CA PHE A 7 -9.53 5.82 -16.71
C PHE A 7 -9.24 4.81 -15.59
N LEU A 8 -8.84 3.60 -15.94
CA LEU A 8 -8.51 2.56 -14.97
C LEU A 8 -7.32 2.95 -14.09
N MET A 9 -6.34 3.63 -14.66
CA MET A 9 -5.20 4.15 -13.93
C MET A 9 -5.62 5.19 -12.90
N VAL A 10 -6.41 6.20 -13.30
CA VAL A 10 -6.93 7.23 -12.39
C VAL A 10 -7.78 6.58 -11.29
N LEU A 11 -8.64 5.64 -11.64
CA LEU A 11 -9.46 4.91 -10.67
C LEU A 11 -8.62 4.16 -9.64
N SER A 12 -7.54 3.49 -10.07
CA SER A 12 -6.63 2.80 -9.17
C SER A 12 -5.91 3.75 -8.21
N MET A 13 -5.48 4.92 -8.69
CA MET A 13 -4.85 5.96 -7.86
C MET A 13 -5.80 6.49 -6.79
N LEU A 14 -7.04 6.81 -7.17
CA LEU A 14 -8.07 7.26 -6.24
C LEU A 14 -8.35 6.18 -5.18
N PHE A 15 -8.40 4.93 -5.60
CA PHE A 15 -8.62 3.80 -4.72
C PHE A 15 -7.48 3.61 -3.69
N TYR A 16 -6.22 3.69 -4.13
CA TYR A 16 -5.07 3.64 -3.21
C TYR A 16 -5.08 4.77 -2.20
N THR A 17 -5.33 5.98 -2.68
CA THR A 17 -5.43 7.16 -1.82
C THR A 17 -6.55 6.99 -0.80
N PHE A 18 -7.71 6.50 -1.24
CA PHE A 18 -8.82 6.19 -0.34
C PHE A 18 -8.45 5.17 0.73
N CYS A 19 -7.84 4.06 0.39
CA CYS A 19 -7.41 3.05 1.36
C CYS A 19 -6.39 3.60 2.36
N ALA A 20 -5.45 4.44 1.91
CA ALA A 20 -4.47 5.08 2.76
C ALA A 20 -5.12 6.04 3.78
N VAL A 21 -6.04 6.88 3.32
CA VAL A 21 -6.83 7.78 4.20
C VAL A 21 -7.71 6.99 5.15
N TRP A 22 -8.38 5.98 4.63
CA TRP A 22 -9.27 5.12 5.43
C TRP A 22 -8.51 4.40 6.55
N PHE A 23 -7.28 3.97 6.29
CA PHE A 23 -6.42 3.41 7.34
C PHE A 23 -6.06 4.46 8.42
N LEU A 24 -5.71 5.68 8.03
CA LEU A 24 -5.38 6.75 8.99
C LEU A 24 -6.54 7.10 9.91
N TRP A 25 -7.77 6.98 9.46
CA TRP A 25 -8.97 7.15 10.28
C TRP A 25 -9.19 6.03 11.31
N ALA A 26 -8.45 4.91 11.21
CA ALA A 26 -8.54 3.84 12.20
C ALA A 26 -8.05 4.27 13.58
N GLY A 27 -7.14 5.25 13.64
CA GLY A 27 -6.61 5.78 14.89
C GLY A 27 -7.57 6.66 15.67
N GLU A 28 -8.72 7.05 15.08
CA GLU A 28 -9.72 7.95 15.71
C GLU A 28 -9.14 9.28 16.16
N PHE A 29 -8.05 9.72 15.53
CA PHE A 29 -7.42 10.99 15.83
C PHE A 29 -8.11 12.14 15.11
N GLU A 30 -8.25 13.27 15.80
CA GLU A 30 -8.65 14.50 15.15
C GLU A 30 -7.53 14.98 14.21
N PRO A 31 -7.83 15.10 12.92
CA PRO A 31 -6.83 15.52 11.96
C PRO A 31 -6.48 17.00 12.19
N ARG A 32 -5.18 17.30 12.19
CA ARG A 32 -4.63 18.64 12.41
C ARG A 32 -4.60 19.45 11.12
N GLY A 33 -4.63 20.77 11.25
CA GLY A 33 -4.52 21.70 10.13
C GLY A 33 -5.78 21.85 9.27
N PRO A 34 -5.78 22.81 8.36
CA PRO A 34 -6.93 23.12 7.52
C PRO A 34 -7.29 21.99 6.57
N ARG A 35 -8.59 21.81 6.31
CA ARG A 35 -9.12 20.73 5.47
C ARG A 35 -8.54 20.77 4.05
N TRP A 36 -8.40 21.96 3.47
CA TRP A 36 -7.91 22.11 2.10
C TRP A 36 -6.45 21.66 1.93
N VAL A 37 -5.58 21.90 2.93
CA VAL A 37 -4.19 21.42 2.92
C VAL A 37 -4.15 19.89 2.90
N ARG A 38 -4.99 19.25 3.73
CA ARG A 38 -5.06 17.78 3.77
C ARG A 38 -5.54 17.19 2.45
N VAL A 39 -6.56 17.81 1.85
CA VAL A 39 -7.03 17.38 0.52
C VAL A 39 -5.92 17.52 -0.52
N LEU A 40 -5.22 18.66 -0.53
CA LEU A 40 -4.09 18.87 -1.43
C LEU A 40 -2.99 17.81 -1.26
N LEU A 41 -2.62 17.49 -0.02
CA LEU A 41 -1.62 16.45 0.26
C LEU A 41 -2.05 15.07 -0.26
N TRP A 42 -3.34 14.74 -0.17
CA TRP A 42 -3.84 13.47 -0.69
C TRP A 42 -3.92 13.46 -2.23
N VAL A 43 -4.21 14.59 -2.85
CA VAL A 43 -4.12 14.72 -4.31
C VAL A 43 -2.67 14.53 -4.76
N VAL A 44 -1.72 15.17 -4.06
CA VAL A 44 -0.28 14.99 -4.33
C VAL A 44 0.15 13.54 -4.12
N TYR A 45 -0.33 12.87 -3.07
CA TYR A 45 -0.04 11.44 -2.84
C TYR A 45 -0.55 10.56 -3.99
N GLY A 46 -1.79 10.80 -4.43
CA GLY A 46 -2.35 10.11 -5.59
C GLY A 46 -1.51 10.33 -6.86
N PHE A 47 -1.12 11.57 -7.11
CA PHE A 47 -0.26 11.91 -8.24
C PHE A 47 1.12 11.25 -8.13
N LEU A 48 1.76 11.25 -6.97
CA LEU A 48 3.04 10.60 -6.75
C LEU A 48 2.98 9.09 -6.97
N ASN A 49 1.88 8.43 -6.58
CA ASN A 49 1.68 6.99 -6.83
C ASN A 49 1.63 6.64 -8.34
N TRP A 50 1.29 7.62 -9.18
CA TRP A 50 1.35 7.45 -10.64
C TRP A 50 2.69 7.91 -11.21
N PHE A 51 3.17 9.07 -10.81
CA PHE A 51 4.31 9.74 -11.42
C PHE A 51 5.63 9.03 -11.12
N VAL A 52 5.86 8.67 -9.85
CA VAL A 52 7.15 8.11 -9.40
C VAL A 52 7.47 6.76 -10.07
N PRO A 53 6.53 5.80 -10.20
CA PRO A 53 6.79 4.56 -10.91
C PRO A 53 7.10 4.74 -12.40
N ASN A 54 6.61 5.85 -13.01
CA ASN A 54 6.84 6.14 -14.41
C ASN A 54 8.14 6.93 -14.69
N MET A 55 8.86 7.37 -13.64
CA MET A 55 10.11 8.13 -13.78
C MET A 55 11.37 7.27 -13.93
N TRP A 56 11.28 6.02 -14.33
CA TRP A 56 12.43 5.12 -14.49
C TRP A 56 13.22 4.89 -13.19
N LEU A 57 12.60 5.17 -12.04
CA LEU A 57 13.18 4.90 -10.74
C LEU A 57 13.04 3.42 -10.42
N ASN A 58 14.05 2.88 -9.76
CA ASN A 58 13.99 1.52 -9.22
C ASN A 58 12.78 1.40 -8.27
N ASP A 59 12.06 0.28 -8.33
CA ASP A 59 10.89 -0.01 -7.50
C ASP A 59 11.14 0.21 -6.01
N THR A 60 12.35 -0.10 -5.55
CA THR A 60 12.78 0.12 -4.16
C THR A 60 12.79 1.60 -3.81
N ILE A 61 13.33 2.46 -4.68
CA ILE A 61 13.36 3.92 -4.46
C ILE A 61 11.94 4.46 -4.45
N THR A 62 11.12 4.04 -5.40
CA THR A 62 9.70 4.38 -5.47
C THR A 62 8.98 4.04 -4.17
N MET A 63 9.18 2.84 -3.65
CA MET A 63 8.59 2.39 -2.40
C MET A 63 9.03 3.25 -1.21
N ILE A 64 10.33 3.57 -1.12
CA ILE A 64 10.87 4.38 -0.02
C ILE A 64 10.28 5.80 -0.06
N VAL A 65 10.25 6.44 -1.23
CA VAL A 65 9.74 7.81 -1.40
C VAL A 65 8.26 7.89 -1.02
N LEU A 66 7.44 6.98 -1.53
CA LEU A 66 6.00 6.96 -1.24
C LEU A 66 5.71 6.62 0.23
N CYS A 67 6.46 5.69 0.82
CA CYS A 67 6.38 5.36 2.23
C CYS A 67 6.73 6.56 3.11
N ALA A 68 7.85 7.24 2.82
CA ALA A 68 8.29 8.42 3.55
C ALA A 68 7.26 9.55 3.47
N TYR A 69 6.70 9.79 2.29
CA TYR A 69 5.63 10.78 2.12
C TYR A 69 4.39 10.43 2.97
N TYR A 70 3.93 9.18 2.91
CA TYR A 70 2.79 8.71 3.68
C TYR A 70 3.00 8.85 5.19
N MET A 71 4.20 8.48 5.67
CA MET A 71 4.58 8.64 7.08
C MET A 71 4.61 10.11 7.49
N ALA A 72 5.16 10.99 6.66
CA ALA A 72 5.22 12.42 6.93
C ALA A 72 3.81 13.01 7.06
N VAL A 73 2.92 12.72 6.13
CA VAL A 73 1.52 13.18 6.20
C VAL A 73 0.84 12.67 7.47
N GLY A 74 1.00 11.40 7.81
CA GLY A 74 0.42 10.83 9.02
C GLY A 74 0.99 11.43 10.30
N TRP A 75 2.29 11.71 10.35
CA TRP A 75 2.94 12.31 11.50
C TRP A 75 2.52 13.78 11.72
N PHE A 76 2.53 14.58 10.67
CA PHE A 76 2.26 16.01 10.79
C PHE A 76 0.78 16.33 10.95
N PHE A 77 -0.09 15.60 10.27
CA PHE A 77 -1.51 15.95 10.16
C PHE A 77 -2.46 15.04 10.95
N TYR A 78 -2.00 13.89 11.43
CA TYR A 78 -2.85 12.99 12.21
C TYR A 78 -2.33 12.81 13.64
N HIS A 79 -1.32 12.00 13.86
CA HIS A 79 -0.86 11.72 15.21
C HIS A 79 0.66 11.56 15.31
N ARG A 80 1.27 12.23 16.31
CA ARG A 80 2.71 12.19 16.56
C ARG A 80 3.02 11.16 17.65
N SER A 81 3.04 9.89 17.31
CA SER A 81 3.56 8.85 18.18
C SER A 81 4.38 7.84 17.39
N ARG A 82 5.38 7.26 18.07
CA ARG A 82 6.24 6.23 17.47
C ARG A 82 5.44 5.00 17.04
N ASN A 83 4.47 4.60 17.86
CA ASN A 83 3.62 3.45 17.54
C ASN A 83 2.76 3.71 16.31
N TRP A 84 2.27 4.93 16.14
CA TRP A 84 1.48 5.29 14.98
C TRP A 84 2.32 5.23 13.69
N LEU A 85 3.56 5.72 13.73
CA LEU A 85 4.49 5.56 12.61
C LEU A 85 4.72 4.09 12.26
N LEU A 86 4.91 3.23 13.28
CA LEU A 86 5.08 1.80 13.06
C LEU A 86 3.86 1.17 12.38
N TYR A 87 2.64 1.55 12.79
CA TYR A 87 1.41 1.09 12.12
C TYR A 87 1.30 1.58 10.67
N GLN A 88 1.76 2.79 10.37
CA GLN A 88 1.78 3.32 9.00
C GLN A 88 2.77 2.58 8.12
N VAL A 89 3.99 2.33 8.61
CA VAL A 89 4.98 1.52 7.89
C VAL A 89 4.43 0.12 7.64
N PHE A 90 3.83 -0.48 8.66
CA PHE A 90 3.24 -1.81 8.53
C PHE A 90 2.12 -1.84 7.48
N PHE A 91 1.23 -0.86 7.50
CA PHE A 91 0.18 -0.71 6.48
C PHE A 91 0.77 -0.60 5.08
N TYR A 92 1.75 0.29 4.90
CA TYR A 92 2.37 0.52 3.61
C TYR A 92 3.06 -0.75 3.07
N MET A 93 3.85 -1.41 3.92
CA MET A 93 4.54 -2.66 3.56
C MET A 93 3.55 -3.79 3.24
N ALA A 94 2.48 -3.93 4.02
CA ALA A 94 1.47 -4.96 3.80
C ALA A 94 0.70 -4.73 2.49
N THR A 95 0.35 -3.49 2.17
CA THR A 95 -0.33 -3.16 0.91
C THR A 95 0.60 -3.34 -0.30
N TYR A 96 1.89 -3.04 -0.17
CA TYR A 96 2.87 -3.28 -1.21
C TYR A 96 3.10 -4.78 -1.45
N ALA A 97 3.26 -5.57 -0.38
CA ALA A 97 3.36 -7.02 -0.46
C ALA A 97 2.12 -7.65 -1.13
N ALA A 98 0.91 -7.14 -0.81
CA ALA A 98 -0.32 -7.57 -1.46
C ALA A 98 -0.32 -7.35 -2.98
N GLN A 99 0.25 -6.24 -3.44
CA GLN A 99 0.37 -5.97 -4.87
C GLN A 99 1.27 -7.02 -5.56
N ILE A 100 2.43 -7.32 -4.96
CA ILE A 100 3.36 -8.31 -5.50
C ILE A 100 2.73 -9.70 -5.51
N ILE A 101 2.06 -10.10 -4.42
CA ILE A 101 1.34 -11.37 -4.35
C ILE A 101 0.23 -11.42 -5.41
N GLY A 102 -0.50 -10.33 -5.61
CA GLY A 102 -1.54 -10.23 -6.64
C GLY A 102 -0.98 -10.43 -8.05
N ILE A 103 0.17 -9.82 -8.37
CA ILE A 103 0.87 -10.02 -9.65
C ILE A 103 1.24 -11.50 -9.82
N PHE A 104 1.87 -12.07 -8.81
CA PHE A 104 2.31 -13.46 -8.85
C PHE A 104 1.14 -14.44 -9.05
N LEU A 105 0.05 -14.25 -8.31
CA LEU A 105 -1.15 -15.09 -8.44
C LEU A 105 -1.75 -15.01 -9.84
N VAL A 106 -1.85 -13.82 -10.43
CA VAL A 106 -2.40 -13.65 -11.77
C VAL A 106 -1.49 -14.27 -12.83
N ILE A 107 -0.17 -14.12 -12.69
CA ILE A 107 0.80 -14.77 -13.60
C ILE A 107 0.65 -16.28 -13.52
N ARG A 108 0.58 -16.86 -12.34
CA ARG A 108 0.39 -18.31 -12.16
C ARG A 108 -0.93 -18.80 -12.70
N LEU A 109 -2.03 -18.12 -12.40
CA LEU A 109 -3.35 -18.44 -12.94
C LEU A 109 -3.36 -18.38 -14.49
N SER A 110 -2.68 -17.39 -15.08
CA SER A 110 -2.61 -17.24 -16.52
C SER A 110 -1.78 -18.32 -17.23
N GLN A 111 -0.90 -19.01 -16.51
CA GLN A 111 -0.19 -20.19 -17.01
C GLN A 111 -1.06 -21.44 -17.01
N TRP A 112 -2.02 -21.55 -16.10
CA TRP A 112 -2.92 -22.70 -15.98
C TRP A 112 -4.15 -22.59 -16.89
N ILE A 113 -4.61 -21.36 -17.11
CA ILE A 113 -5.77 -21.05 -17.94
C ILE A 113 -5.25 -20.14 -19.06
N ALA A 114 -5.38 -20.56 -20.32
CA ALA A 114 -5.00 -19.72 -21.47
C ALA A 114 -5.85 -18.44 -21.48
N MET A 115 -5.40 -17.42 -20.75
CA MET A 115 -6.08 -16.14 -20.63
C MET A 115 -5.54 -15.16 -21.66
N ASP A 116 -6.43 -14.49 -22.38
CA ASP A 116 -6.09 -13.35 -23.21
C ASP A 116 -5.42 -12.24 -22.39
N SER A 117 -4.54 -11.47 -23.03
CA SER A 117 -3.81 -10.37 -22.39
C SER A 117 -4.74 -9.34 -21.70
N ILE A 118 -5.92 -9.11 -22.28
CA ILE A 118 -6.95 -8.21 -21.74
C ILE A 118 -7.54 -8.78 -20.45
N VAL A 119 -7.94 -10.05 -20.45
CA VAL A 119 -8.52 -10.75 -19.29
C VAL A 119 -7.50 -10.80 -18.14
N ARG A 120 -6.21 -11.02 -18.47
CA ARG A 120 -5.11 -11.00 -17.51
C ARG A 120 -4.95 -9.64 -16.83
N SER A 121 -5.02 -8.55 -17.58
CA SER A 121 -4.90 -7.18 -17.05
C SER A 121 -6.05 -6.82 -16.13
N TYR A 122 -7.29 -7.16 -16.48
CA TYR A 122 -8.45 -6.96 -15.61
C TYR A 122 -8.41 -7.84 -14.36
N GLY A 123 -8.04 -9.11 -14.51
CA GLY A 123 -7.88 -10.04 -13.39
C GLY A 123 -6.86 -9.54 -12.38
N PHE A 124 -5.75 -8.99 -12.85
CA PHE A 124 -4.74 -8.36 -12.01
C PHE A 124 -5.29 -7.16 -11.24
N LEU A 125 -6.00 -6.26 -11.91
CA LEU A 125 -6.58 -5.08 -11.26
C LEU A 125 -7.59 -5.48 -10.17
N ILE A 126 -8.48 -6.41 -10.46
CA ILE A 126 -9.50 -6.90 -9.51
C ILE A 126 -8.83 -7.55 -8.29
N MET A 127 -7.87 -8.45 -8.51
CA MET A 127 -7.17 -9.15 -7.44
C MET A 127 -6.42 -8.15 -6.54
N LYS A 128 -5.72 -7.18 -7.14
CA LYS A 128 -5.02 -6.12 -6.44
C LYS A 128 -5.97 -5.30 -5.54
N VAL A 129 -7.10 -4.88 -6.08
CA VAL A 129 -8.13 -4.11 -5.35
C VAL A 129 -8.67 -4.92 -4.17
N LEU A 130 -9.06 -6.17 -4.39
CA LEU A 130 -9.58 -7.04 -3.34
C LEU A 130 -8.58 -7.27 -2.21
N LEU A 131 -7.33 -7.60 -2.53
CA LEU A 131 -6.29 -7.82 -1.53
C LEU A 131 -6.03 -6.57 -0.69
N ILE A 132 -5.98 -5.40 -1.30
CA ILE A 132 -5.76 -4.14 -0.57
C ILE A 132 -6.94 -3.80 0.34
N ILE A 133 -8.19 -4.02 -0.10
CA ILE A 133 -9.37 -3.84 0.77
C ILE A 133 -9.29 -4.76 1.98
N ILE A 134 -9.05 -6.06 1.77
CA ILE A 134 -8.98 -7.06 2.84
C ILE A 134 -7.90 -6.69 3.85
N ILE A 135 -6.70 -6.33 3.38
CA ILE A 135 -5.59 -5.92 4.24
C ILE A 135 -5.93 -4.64 5.00
N THR A 136 -6.46 -3.62 4.30
CA THR A 136 -6.82 -2.35 4.94
C THR A 136 -7.88 -2.56 6.01
N ALA A 137 -8.93 -3.33 5.73
CA ALA A 137 -9.98 -3.64 6.69
C ALA A 137 -9.44 -4.45 7.90
N GLY A 138 -8.62 -5.47 7.65
CA GLY A 138 -7.98 -6.28 8.68
C GLY A 138 -7.07 -5.46 9.60
N LEU A 139 -6.23 -4.60 9.03
CA LEU A 139 -5.35 -3.74 9.79
C LEU A 139 -6.11 -2.67 10.59
N ARG A 140 -7.17 -2.08 10.00
CA ARG A 140 -8.08 -1.19 10.75
C ARG A 140 -8.68 -1.88 11.96
N PHE A 141 -9.19 -3.10 11.77
CA PHE A 141 -9.75 -3.88 12.87
C PHE A 141 -8.73 -4.13 13.98
N LEU A 142 -7.49 -4.49 13.61
CA LEU A 142 -6.40 -4.71 14.55
C LEU A 142 -6.02 -3.43 15.31
N VAL A 143 -5.93 -2.29 14.63
CA VAL A 143 -5.64 -1.00 15.26
C VAL A 143 -6.74 -0.61 16.24
N LYS A 144 -8.02 -0.73 15.85
CA LYS A 144 -9.16 -0.44 16.72
C LYS A 144 -9.21 -1.35 17.94
N LYS A 145 -8.99 -2.66 17.77
CA LYS A 145 -9.00 -3.62 18.86
C LYS A 145 -7.86 -3.44 19.85
N ARG A 146 -6.67 -3.03 19.38
CA ARG A 146 -5.47 -2.92 20.22
C ARG A 146 -5.25 -1.52 20.79
N GLY A 147 -5.81 -0.50 20.18
CA GLY A 147 -5.53 0.90 20.47
C GLY A 147 -4.10 1.31 20.06
N VAL A 148 -3.85 2.59 20.04
CA VAL A 148 -2.53 3.18 19.67
C VAL A 148 -1.69 3.48 20.92
N SER A 149 -2.07 2.95 22.09
CA SER A 149 -1.40 3.24 23.37
C SER A 149 0.06 2.78 23.39
N ASP A 150 0.95 3.64 23.88
CA ASP A 150 2.41 3.42 23.94
C ASP A 150 2.84 2.24 24.84
N ARG A 151 1.97 1.79 25.75
CA ARG A 151 2.29 0.72 26.70
C ARG A 151 2.36 -0.69 26.11
N LYS A 152 1.94 -0.90 24.85
CA LYS A 152 1.90 -2.23 24.19
C LYS A 152 2.98 -2.41 23.12
N ASN A 153 4.10 -1.75 23.25
CA ASN A 153 5.19 -1.66 22.23
C ASN A 153 5.77 -3.01 21.74
N LEU A 154 5.83 -4.03 22.59
CA LEU A 154 6.52 -5.29 22.22
C LEU A 154 5.77 -6.11 21.17
N LYS A 155 4.43 -6.09 21.22
CA LYS A 155 3.59 -6.89 20.30
C LYS A 155 3.52 -6.27 18.89
N VAL A 156 3.66 -4.95 18.78
CA VAL A 156 3.69 -4.26 17.46
C VAL A 156 4.99 -4.58 16.72
N LYS A 157 6.13 -4.62 17.43
CA LYS A 157 7.43 -5.00 16.83
C LYS A 157 7.42 -6.40 16.23
N GLY A 158 6.79 -7.37 16.93
CA GLY A 158 6.65 -8.73 16.41
C GLY A 158 5.76 -8.83 15.16
N MET A 159 4.74 -8.00 15.06
CA MET A 159 3.88 -7.94 13.87
C MET A 159 4.57 -7.35 12.64
N MET A 160 5.60 -6.52 12.83
CA MET A 160 6.38 -5.97 11.72
C MET A 160 7.32 -6.98 11.09
N LEU A 161 7.72 -8.02 11.81
CA LEU A 161 8.57 -9.08 11.25
C LEU A 161 7.86 -9.83 10.13
N VAL A 162 6.56 -10.03 10.21
CA VAL A 162 5.81 -10.79 9.20
C VAL A 162 5.86 -10.15 7.81
N PRO A 163 5.49 -8.87 7.60
CA PRO A 163 5.60 -8.25 6.27
C PRO A 163 7.04 -8.03 5.83
N ILE A 164 7.99 -7.79 6.74
CA ILE A 164 9.41 -7.66 6.41
C ILE A 164 9.95 -9.00 5.91
N ILE A 165 9.67 -10.10 6.60
CA ILE A 165 10.09 -11.44 6.17
C ILE A 165 9.40 -11.82 4.87
N SER A 166 8.09 -11.56 4.73
CA SER A 166 7.35 -11.85 3.49
C SER A 166 7.92 -11.05 2.31
N PHE A 167 8.27 -9.78 2.53
CA PHE A 167 8.90 -8.94 1.53
C PHE A 167 10.29 -9.44 1.16
N ALA A 168 11.12 -9.80 2.15
CA ALA A 168 12.45 -10.35 1.90
C ALA A 168 12.41 -11.68 1.14
N LEU A 169 11.47 -12.57 1.47
CA LEU A 169 11.28 -13.83 0.76
C LEU A 169 10.83 -13.63 -0.70
N ILE A 170 9.91 -12.68 -0.94
CA ILE A 170 9.47 -12.35 -2.30
C ILE A 170 10.64 -11.76 -3.10
N PHE A 171 11.44 -10.88 -2.49
CA PHE A 171 12.59 -10.25 -3.14
C PHE A 171 13.68 -11.28 -3.48
N LEU A 172 13.96 -12.20 -2.56
CA LEU A 172 14.88 -13.32 -2.79
C LEU A 172 14.38 -14.25 -3.91
N TYR A 173 13.09 -14.54 -3.94
CA TYR A 173 12.50 -15.38 -4.99
C TYR A 173 12.54 -14.72 -6.38
N MET A 174 12.27 -13.41 -6.46
CA MET A 174 12.36 -12.67 -7.72
C MET A 174 13.81 -12.53 -8.21
N GLY A 175 14.75 -12.24 -7.30
CA GLY A 175 16.17 -12.17 -7.63
C GLY A 175 16.78 -13.52 -8.04
N ALA A 176 16.30 -14.62 -7.47
CA ALA A 176 16.71 -15.96 -7.88
C ALA A 176 16.16 -16.36 -9.27
N GLY A 177 15.02 -15.80 -9.66
CA GLY A 177 14.40 -16.05 -10.98
C GLY A 177 15.09 -15.36 -12.15
N GLU A 178 15.93 -14.35 -11.89
CA GLU A 178 16.74 -13.67 -12.91
C GLU A 178 18.12 -14.35 -13.14
N ILE A 179 18.48 -15.32 -12.29
CA ILE A 179 19.76 -16.04 -12.36
C ILE A 179 19.62 -17.39 -13.08
N PHE A 180 18.41 -17.85 -13.37
CA PHE A 180 18.08 -19.06 -14.11
C PHE A 180 17.16 -18.75 -15.31
#